data_a51ee1c634a70551125a6c03bd88d38f
#
_entry.id   a51ee1c634a70551125a6c03bd88d38f
#
_cell.length_a   1.000
_cell.length_b   1.000
_cell.length_c   1.000
_cell.angle_alpha   90.00
_cell.angle_beta   90.00
_cell.angle_gamma   90.00
#
_symmetry.space_group_name_H-M   'P 1'
#
loop_
_entity.id
_entity.type
_entity.pdbx_description
1 polymer ?
#
loop_
_entity_poly.entity_id
_entity_poly.type
_entity_poly.pdbx_seq_one_letter_code
_entity_poly.pdbx_strand_id
1 'polypeptide(L)'
;MKIITYCKTIELDLCHQIKFDHDKAMITFFLVGVTERLYFGNKERAVEFMQEIIEGIYCCSPLVDVSHITAIPEELPVIPFKDEVQERINNYKPSEDENYM
;
A
#
# COMPACT_ATOMS: atom_id res chain seq x y z
N MET A 1 -14.80 9.90 -14.49
CA MET A 1 -14.74 9.73 -13.04
C MET A 1 -13.32 9.68 -12.56
N LYS A 2 -12.98 10.47 -11.57
CA LYS A 2 -11.64 10.47 -11.02
C LYS A 2 -11.67 9.94 -9.61
N ILE A 3 -10.64 9.21 -9.26
CA ILE A 3 -10.50 8.65 -7.93
C ILE A 3 -9.25 9.25 -7.32
N ILE A 4 -9.39 9.95 -6.20
CA ILE A 4 -8.26 10.53 -5.51
C ILE A 4 -7.85 9.56 -4.41
N THR A 5 -6.67 8.99 -4.54
CA THR A 5 -6.17 8.02 -3.58
C THR A 5 -5.09 8.65 -2.71
N TYR A 6 -4.58 7.89 -1.76
CA TYR A 6 -3.58 8.40 -0.83
C TYR A 6 -2.28 8.80 -1.50
N CYS A 7 -2.03 8.36 -2.72
CA CYS A 7 -0.77 8.69 -3.37
C CYS A 7 -0.92 9.24 -4.78
N LYS A 8 -2.06 9.12 -5.40
CA LYS A 8 -2.21 9.58 -6.78
C LYS A 8 -3.67 9.70 -7.16
N THR A 9 -3.93 10.31 -8.29
CA THR A 9 -5.28 10.40 -8.84
C THR A 9 -5.38 9.42 -10.01
N ILE A 10 -6.44 8.65 -10.05
CA ILE A 10 -6.65 7.68 -11.12
C ILE A 10 -7.87 8.10 -11.93
N GLU A 11 -7.71 8.13 -13.26
CA GLU A 11 -8.81 8.46 -14.13
C GLU A 11 -9.53 7.17 -14.49
N LEU A 12 -10.66 6.91 -13.90
CA LEU A 12 -11.35 5.65 -14.07
C LEU A 12 -11.85 5.44 -15.49
N ASP A 13 -12.07 6.54 -16.24
CA ASP A 13 -12.52 6.40 -17.62
C ASP A 13 -11.48 5.69 -18.50
N LEU A 14 -10.24 5.68 -18.08
CA LEU A 14 -9.18 5.00 -18.83
C LEU A 14 -8.96 3.59 -18.32
N CYS A 15 -9.73 3.17 -17.32
CA CYS A 15 -9.52 1.87 -16.70
C CYS A 15 -10.42 0.84 -17.35
N HIS A 16 -9.86 -0.28 -17.74
CA HIS A 16 -10.65 -1.35 -18.34
C HIS A 16 -10.77 -2.57 -17.45
N GLN A 17 -10.08 -2.58 -16.32
CA GLN A 17 -10.19 -3.70 -15.39
C GLN A 17 -9.63 -3.31 -14.03
N ILE A 18 -10.27 -3.76 -12.96
CA ILE A 18 -9.79 -3.57 -11.59
C ILE A 18 -9.68 -4.95 -10.97
N LYS A 19 -8.53 -5.24 -10.38
CA LYS A 19 -8.32 -6.52 -9.74
C LYS A 19 -8.01 -6.32 -8.28
N PHE A 20 -8.68 -7.09 -7.43
CA PHE A 20 -8.47 -7.01 -6.00
C PHE A 20 -7.81 -8.30 -5.54
N ASP A 21 -6.63 -8.19 -4.96
CA ASP A 21 -5.91 -9.34 -4.44
C ASP A 21 -6.06 -9.32 -2.93
N HIS A 22 -6.93 -10.17 -2.39
CA HIS A 22 -7.20 -10.20 -0.96
C HIS A 22 -5.97 -10.57 -0.15
N ASP A 23 -5.16 -11.48 -0.65
CA ASP A 23 -4.04 -11.97 0.14
C ASP A 23 -2.98 -10.90 0.33
N LYS A 24 -2.83 -10.03 -0.64
CA LYS A 24 -1.82 -9.00 -0.59
C LYS A 24 -2.38 -7.64 -0.22
N ALA A 25 -3.68 -7.55 -0.01
CA ALA A 25 -4.35 -6.28 0.26
C ALA A 25 -3.95 -5.25 -0.80
N MET A 26 -4.00 -5.68 -2.07
CA MET A 26 -3.54 -4.87 -3.17
C MET A 26 -4.65 -4.71 -4.19
N ILE A 27 -4.79 -3.52 -4.74
CA ILE A 27 -5.77 -3.25 -5.76
C ILE A 27 -5.01 -2.76 -7.00
N THR A 28 -5.28 -3.37 -8.13
CA THR A 28 -4.61 -3.04 -9.38
C THR A 28 -5.62 -2.46 -10.35
N PHE A 29 -5.29 -1.30 -10.91
CA PHE A 29 -6.10 -0.66 -11.92
C PHE A 29 -5.38 -0.81 -13.24
N PHE A 30 -5.99 -1.48 -14.19
CA PHE A 30 -5.39 -1.66 -15.51
C PHE A 30 -5.92 -0.54 -16.41
N LEU A 31 -5.10 0.46 -16.61
CA LEU A 31 -5.47 1.61 -17.42
C LEU A 31 -4.84 1.52 -18.80
N VAL A 32 -5.31 2.35 -19.71
CA VAL A 32 -4.74 2.35 -21.04
C VAL A 32 -3.29 2.84 -20.93
N GLY A 33 -2.37 1.97 -21.31
CA GLY A 33 -0.95 2.32 -21.34
C GLY A 33 -0.21 2.22 -20.03
N VAL A 34 -0.90 1.96 -18.91
CA VAL A 34 -0.21 1.90 -17.63
C VAL A 34 -1.02 1.08 -16.64
N THR A 35 -0.35 0.49 -15.68
CA THR A 35 -0.99 -0.27 -14.61
C THR A 35 -0.63 0.41 -13.29
N GLU A 36 -1.64 0.68 -12.48
CA GLU A 36 -1.43 1.30 -11.17
C GLU A 36 -1.78 0.31 -10.09
N ARG A 37 -0.91 0.17 -9.09
CA ARG A 37 -1.15 -0.74 -7.98
C ARG A 37 -1.13 0.03 -6.68
N LEU A 38 -2.10 -0.29 -5.83
CA LEU A 38 -2.19 0.33 -4.51
C LEU A 38 -2.12 -0.76 -3.46
N TYR A 39 -1.20 -0.62 -2.52
CA TYR A 39 -1.04 -1.57 -1.44
C TYR A 39 -1.57 -0.94 -0.17
N PHE A 40 -2.36 -1.66 0.58
CA PHE A 40 -2.94 -1.13 1.80
C PHE A 40 -2.40 -1.78 3.08
N GLY A 41 -1.72 -2.92 2.93
CA GLY A 41 -1.13 -3.60 4.08
C GLY A 41 -2.15 -4.25 4.99
N ASN A 42 -3.42 -4.06 4.73
CA ASN A 42 -4.47 -4.56 5.59
C ASN A 42 -5.68 -4.80 4.73
N LYS A 43 -6.26 -6.00 4.81
CA LYS A 43 -7.40 -6.36 3.98
C LYS A 43 -8.58 -5.45 4.20
N GLU A 44 -8.80 -5.06 5.43
CA GLU A 44 -9.98 -4.24 5.75
C GLU A 44 -9.90 -2.90 5.09
N ARG A 45 -8.71 -2.31 5.02
CA ARG A 45 -8.56 -1.03 4.35
C ARG A 45 -8.77 -1.17 2.85
N ALA A 46 -8.27 -2.25 2.27
CA ALA A 46 -8.45 -2.50 0.85
C ALA A 46 -9.93 -2.72 0.53
N VAL A 47 -10.64 -3.44 1.39
CA VAL A 47 -12.08 -3.66 1.21
C VAL A 47 -12.83 -2.34 1.33
N GLU A 48 -12.47 -1.53 2.30
CA GLU A 48 -13.12 -0.23 2.48
C GLU A 48 -12.92 0.65 1.24
N PHE A 49 -11.71 0.65 0.71
CA PHE A 49 -11.40 1.39 -0.51
C PHE A 49 -12.29 0.90 -1.66
N MET A 50 -12.37 -0.41 -1.84
CA MET A 50 -13.17 -0.97 -2.93
C MET A 50 -14.64 -0.66 -2.78
N GLN A 51 -15.14 -0.69 -1.55
CA GLN A 51 -16.54 -0.37 -1.31
C GLN A 51 -16.85 1.06 -1.71
N GLU A 52 -15.97 2.00 -1.39
CA GLU A 52 -16.18 3.40 -1.75
C GLU A 52 -16.14 3.57 -3.27
N ILE A 53 -15.24 2.86 -3.94
CA ILE A 53 -15.14 2.95 -5.39
C ILE A 53 -16.41 2.39 -6.04
N ILE A 54 -16.86 1.24 -5.59
CA ILE A 54 -18.04 0.60 -6.15
C ILE A 54 -19.27 1.50 -5.94
N GLU A 55 -19.38 2.09 -4.76
CA GLU A 55 -20.50 2.96 -4.49
C GLU A 55 -20.44 4.19 -5.37
N GLY A 56 -19.28 4.75 -5.57
CA GLY A 56 -19.12 5.88 -6.46
C GLY A 56 -19.51 5.55 -7.89
N ILE A 57 -19.19 4.35 -8.34
CA ILE A 57 -19.55 3.93 -9.68
C ILE A 57 -21.07 3.81 -9.81
N TYR A 58 -21.72 3.18 -8.82
CA TYR A 58 -23.17 3.02 -8.88
C TYR A 58 -23.90 4.36 -8.79
N CYS A 59 -23.35 5.33 -8.10
CA CYS A 59 -23.97 6.64 -7.98
C CYS A 59 -23.57 7.56 -9.11
N CYS A 60 -22.74 7.09 -10.04
CA CYS A 60 -22.25 7.88 -11.17
C CYS A 60 -21.57 9.16 -10.70
N SER A 61 -20.81 9.06 -9.61
CA SER A 61 -20.12 10.21 -9.06
C SER A 61 -18.97 10.63 -9.97
N PRO A 62 -18.81 11.91 -10.26
CA PRO A 62 -17.70 12.34 -11.10
C PRO A 62 -16.35 12.28 -10.38
N LEU A 63 -16.37 12.25 -9.06
CA LEU A 63 -15.16 12.26 -8.26
C LEU A 63 -15.38 11.45 -7.01
N VAL A 64 -14.44 10.58 -6.68
CA VAL A 64 -14.47 9.81 -5.45
C VAL A 64 -13.16 10.08 -4.74
N ASP A 65 -13.23 10.65 -3.54
CA ASP A 65 -12.04 10.96 -2.76
C ASP A 65 -11.90 9.91 -1.67
N VAL A 66 -10.93 9.03 -1.84
CA VAL A 66 -10.64 7.99 -0.86
C VAL A 66 -9.22 8.17 -0.33
N SER A 67 -8.72 9.40 -0.38
CA SER A 67 -7.36 9.67 0.06
C SER A 67 -7.16 9.42 1.55
N HIS A 68 -8.24 9.38 2.32
CA HIS A 68 -8.15 9.10 3.74
C HIS A 68 -7.89 7.61 4.04
N ILE A 69 -8.08 6.74 3.05
CA ILE A 69 -7.82 5.33 3.24
C ILE A 69 -6.39 5.10 2.79
N THR A 70 -5.47 5.02 3.73
CA THR A 70 -4.05 4.98 3.42
C THR A 70 -3.46 3.62 3.74
N ALA A 71 -2.33 3.33 3.15
CA ALA A 71 -1.59 2.12 3.48
C ALA A 71 -1.07 2.22 4.90
N ILE A 72 -0.79 1.08 5.49
CA ILE A 72 -0.21 1.04 6.82
C ILE A 72 1.28 0.77 6.65
N PRO A 73 2.10 1.77 6.83
CA PRO A 73 3.53 1.64 6.55
C PRO A 73 4.25 0.53 7.32
N GLU A 74 3.81 0.30 8.52
CA GLU A 74 4.54 -0.69 9.29
C GLU A 74 4.37 -2.07 8.74
N GLU A 75 3.47 -2.25 7.85
CA GLU A 75 3.29 -3.56 7.33
C GLU A 75 4.39 -3.75 6.35
N LEU A 76 5.08 -2.80 6.12
CA LEU A 76 6.02 -2.90 5.17
C LEU A 76 7.11 -3.48 5.80
N PRO A 77 7.43 -4.35 5.53
CA PRO A 77 8.21 -5.14 5.93
C PRO A 77 9.13 -4.93 6.79
N VAL A 78 8.83 -4.90 7.69
CA VAL A 78 9.55 -4.86 8.57
C VAL A 78 10.43 -5.95 8.41
N ILE A 79 10.76 -6.20 7.49
CA ILE A 79 11.62 -7.12 7.32
C ILE A 79 12.75 -6.84 7.87
N PRO A 80 12.89 -6.82 8.48
CA PRO A 80 13.56 -6.60 9.05
C PRO A 80 14.66 -7.08 9.06
N PHE A 81 15.23 -6.49 9.13
CA PHE A 81 16.25 -6.87 9.57
C PHE A 81 15.98 -7.92 10.39
N LYS A 82 15.67 -8.73 10.25
CA LYS A 82 15.66 -9.79 10.90
C LYS A 82 16.18 -9.79 12.18
N ASP A 83 15.77 -10.57 12.94
CA ASP A 83 16.21 -10.73 14.28
C ASP A 83 17.70 -10.92 14.34
N GLU A 84 18.25 -11.64 13.41
CA GLU A 84 19.68 -11.88 13.51
C GLU A 84 20.49 -10.64 13.20
N VAL A 85 20.07 -9.83 12.29
CA VAL A 85 20.82 -8.61 12.01
C VAL A 85 20.62 -7.62 13.15
N GLN A 86 19.40 -7.53 13.68
CA GLN A 86 19.14 -6.66 14.79
C GLN A 86 19.95 -7.08 16.00
N GLU A 87 20.10 -8.39 16.18
CA GLU A 87 20.87 -8.90 17.28
C GLU A 87 22.33 -8.53 17.12
N ARG A 88 22.86 -8.59 15.94
CA ARG A 88 24.25 -8.21 15.73
C ARG A 88 24.43 -6.73 16.03
N ILE A 89 23.48 -5.89 15.64
CA ILE A 89 23.58 -4.48 15.94
C ILE A 89 23.57 -4.28 17.44
N ASN A 90 22.69 -4.96 18.12
CA ASN A 90 22.58 -4.79 19.56
C ASN A 90 23.81 -5.30 20.30
N ASN A 91 24.46 -6.30 19.74
CA ASN A 91 25.63 -6.86 20.39
C ASN A 91 26.93 -6.29 19.88
N TYR A 92 26.89 -5.34 18.99
CA TYR A 92 28.11 -4.82 18.41
C TYR A 92 28.84 -4.01 19.47
N LYS A 93 30.07 -4.33 19.74
CA LYS A 93 30.84 -3.61 20.69
C LYS A 93 32.02 -3.13 20.00
N PRO A 94 32.13 -1.96 19.80
CA PRO A 94 33.26 -1.40 19.14
C PRO A 94 34.43 -1.73 19.95
N SER A 95 35.08 -2.35 19.92
CA SER A 95 36.12 -2.66 20.50
C SER A 95 36.40 -2.76 21.59
N GLU A 96 36.14 -3.24 22.04
CA GLU A 96 36.41 -3.59 22.92
C GLU A 96 37.07 -3.89 23.02
N ASP A 97 36.85 -3.97 23.00
CA ASP A 97 37.29 -4.22 22.86
C ASP A 97 37.77 -4.12 22.75
N GLU A 98 37.38 -4.11 22.67
CA GLU A 98 37.77 -4.09 22.39
C GLU A 98 38.10 -3.72 22.22
N ASN A 99 38.29 -3.75 22.62
CA ASN A 99 38.58 -3.53 22.45
C ASN A 99 38.85 -3.03 22.20
N TYR A 100 38.69 -3.00 22.28
CA TYR A 100 39.04 -2.83 22.09
C TYR A 100 39.27 -2.45 21.78
N MET A 101 39.34 -2.41 21.80
CA MET A 101 39.62 -2.39 21.62
C MET A 101 39.87 -2.42 21.72
#